data_3463d9d50c96dfa76913f84c0ce6dce2
#
_entry.id   3463d9d50c96dfa76913f84c0ce6dce2
#
_cell.length_a   1.000
_cell.length_b   1.000
_cell.length_c   1.000
_cell.angle_alpha   90.00
_cell.angle_beta   90.00
_cell.angle_gamma   90.00
#
_symmetry.space_group_name_H-M   'P 1'
#
loop_
_entity.id
_entity.type
_entity.pdbx_description
1 polymer ?
#
loop_
_entity_poly.entity_id
_entity_poly.type
_entity_poly.pdbx_seq_one_letter_code
_entity_poly.pdbx_strand_id
1 'polypeptide(L)'
;MNPTEYTPLEWVKDKILTQQIMDVLESTDEQDFIYTISVQGHGTYPSYQVIEEPLITVSGIEDEERRNQFEYYVNQIKEMDDFIGELTDTLSKFDEDIILVMYGDHLPSLELTEDELTNANLYQTEYVIWSNFGFDMPNEDLETFQIYPRILQKLGIDQGVINKFHRVYQNDANYLQSLKTLEYDMLYGDRYAFDGTNPYVPTDLQMGTYPAVSYTHLT
;
A
#
# COMPACT_ATOMS: atom_id res chain seq x y z
N MET A 1 10.91 -14.75 12.22
CA MET A 1 9.92 -15.84 12.37
C MET A 1 9.78 -16.53 11.01
N ASN A 2 9.75 -17.84 10.91
CA ASN A 2 9.47 -18.47 9.62
C ASN A 2 7.95 -18.39 9.40
N PRO A 3 7.48 -17.92 8.24
CA PRO A 3 6.05 -17.91 7.95
C PRO A 3 5.49 -19.33 8.05
N THR A 4 4.37 -19.48 8.76
CA THR A 4 3.75 -20.78 9.02
C THR A 4 2.58 -21.08 8.10
N GLU A 5 2.13 -20.12 7.32
CA GLU A 5 1.00 -20.24 6.44
C GLU A 5 1.24 -19.63 5.07
N TYR A 6 0.84 -20.37 4.06
CA TYR A 6 1.01 -20.01 2.66
C TYR A 6 -0.32 -20.16 1.91
N THR A 7 -0.49 -19.39 0.86
CA THR A 7 -1.54 -19.59 -0.13
C THR A 7 -1.30 -20.88 -0.91
N PRO A 8 -2.29 -21.39 -1.66
CA PRO A 8 -2.09 -22.52 -2.57
C PRO A 8 -0.98 -22.30 -3.61
N LEU A 9 -0.60 -21.04 -3.90
CA LEU A 9 0.50 -20.68 -4.81
C LEU A 9 1.81 -20.33 -4.05
N GLU A 10 1.93 -20.77 -2.81
CA GLU A 10 3.13 -20.59 -1.97
C GLU A 10 3.48 -19.14 -1.61
N TRP A 11 2.53 -18.19 -1.77
CA TRP A 11 2.67 -16.86 -1.19
C TRP A 11 2.44 -16.89 0.31
N VAL A 12 3.22 -16.11 1.05
CA VAL A 12 2.98 -15.94 2.48
C VAL A 12 1.66 -15.23 2.71
N LYS A 13 0.83 -15.72 3.62
CA LYS A 13 -0.43 -15.08 3.97
C LYS A 13 -0.20 -13.80 4.77
N ASP A 14 -0.98 -12.75 4.45
CA ASP A 14 -0.81 -11.41 5.02
C ASP A 14 -1.12 -11.32 6.51
N LYS A 15 -1.86 -12.27 7.08
CA LYS A 15 -2.17 -12.28 8.50
C LYS A 15 -0.95 -12.27 9.43
N ILE A 16 0.24 -12.68 8.93
CA ILE A 16 1.48 -12.58 9.72
C ILE A 16 1.89 -11.13 9.96
N LEU A 17 1.44 -10.21 9.11
CA LEU A 17 1.82 -8.80 9.15
C LEU A 17 1.29 -8.11 10.43
N THR A 18 0.16 -8.55 10.98
CA THR A 18 -0.34 -8.00 12.25
C THR A 18 0.74 -8.05 13.33
N GLN A 19 1.33 -9.24 13.57
CA GLN A 19 2.36 -9.37 14.60
C GLN A 19 3.64 -8.61 14.23
N GLN A 20 4.00 -8.57 12.94
CA GLN A 20 5.19 -7.84 12.49
C GLN A 20 5.05 -6.32 12.70
N ILE A 21 3.87 -5.78 12.44
CA ILE A 21 3.56 -4.36 12.69
C ILE A 21 3.60 -4.08 14.19
N MET A 22 3.00 -4.95 15.01
CA MET A 22 3.03 -4.81 16.47
C MET A 22 4.44 -4.90 17.03
N ASP A 23 5.28 -5.84 16.54
CA ASP A 23 6.67 -5.97 16.98
C ASP A 23 7.47 -4.67 16.71
N VAL A 24 7.17 -3.94 15.62
CA VAL A 24 7.80 -2.64 15.33
C VAL A 24 7.28 -1.57 16.28
N LEU A 25 5.95 -1.42 16.41
CA LEU A 25 5.32 -0.43 17.29
C LEU A 25 5.75 -0.58 18.78
N GLU A 26 5.99 -1.80 19.22
CA GLU A 26 6.43 -2.09 20.59
C GLU A 26 7.95 -1.98 20.78
N SER A 27 8.72 -1.77 19.70
CA SER A 27 10.19 -1.76 19.74
C SER A 27 10.79 -0.45 20.23
N THR A 28 10.06 0.65 20.14
CA THR A 28 10.49 1.99 20.55
C THR A 28 9.37 2.70 21.30
N ASP A 29 9.72 3.74 22.07
CA ASP A 29 8.77 4.67 22.69
C ASP A 29 8.57 5.93 21.81
N GLU A 30 9.13 5.93 20.60
CA GLU A 30 9.10 7.05 19.65
C GLU A 30 8.04 6.77 18.55
N GLN A 31 7.70 7.80 17.79
CA GLN A 31 6.77 7.66 16.66
C GLN A 31 7.39 6.90 15.50
N ASP A 32 6.67 5.92 15.00
CA ASP A 32 7.10 5.06 13.89
C ASP A 32 6.46 5.46 12.56
N PHE A 33 7.19 5.23 11.48
CA PHE A 33 6.66 5.19 10.12
C PHE A 33 6.89 3.78 9.55
N ILE A 34 5.81 3.04 9.40
CA ILE A 34 5.85 1.66 8.92
C ILE A 34 5.28 1.61 7.50
N TYR A 35 6.10 1.11 6.56
CA TYR A 35 5.67 0.84 5.19
C TYR A 35 5.61 -0.68 4.97
N THR A 36 4.40 -1.18 4.77
CA THR A 36 4.12 -2.62 4.64
C THR A 36 3.63 -2.93 3.25
N ILE A 37 4.15 -3.99 2.63
CA ILE A 37 3.71 -4.49 1.33
C ILE A 37 3.02 -5.83 1.55
N SER A 38 1.72 -5.88 1.25
CA SER A 38 0.92 -7.09 1.19
C SER A 38 1.17 -7.80 -0.15
N VAL A 39 1.26 -9.12 -0.14
CA VAL A 39 1.56 -9.90 -1.36
C VAL A 39 0.57 -11.03 -1.62
N GLN A 40 -0.29 -11.35 -0.67
CA GLN A 40 -1.20 -12.50 -0.78
C GLN A 40 -2.14 -12.41 -1.97
N GLY A 41 -2.64 -11.21 -2.27
CA GLY A 41 -3.53 -10.94 -3.40
C GLY A 41 -2.83 -10.79 -4.75
N HIS A 42 -1.47 -10.88 -4.79
CA HIS A 42 -0.70 -10.70 -6.02
C HIS A 42 -0.89 -11.89 -6.98
N GLY A 43 -1.06 -11.62 -8.27
CA GLY A 43 -1.14 -12.64 -9.34
C GLY A 43 0.24 -13.21 -9.69
N THR A 44 0.40 -14.28 -10.44
CA THR A 44 -0.45 -14.87 -11.46
C THR A 44 -1.57 -15.72 -10.84
N TYR A 45 -2.79 -15.55 -11.32
CA TYR A 45 -3.93 -16.34 -10.83
C TYR A 45 -4.08 -17.62 -11.66
N PRO A 46 -4.33 -18.79 -11.00
CA PRO A 46 -4.41 -20.08 -11.70
C PRO A 46 -5.67 -20.16 -12.58
N SER A 47 -5.51 -20.65 -13.81
CA SER A 47 -6.61 -20.91 -14.74
C SER A 47 -7.38 -22.20 -14.43
N TYR A 48 -6.98 -22.91 -13.38
CA TYR A 48 -7.61 -24.15 -12.92
C TYR A 48 -7.96 -24.03 -11.43
N GLN A 49 -8.91 -24.83 -10.99
CA GLN A 49 -9.34 -24.82 -9.59
C GLN A 49 -8.22 -25.33 -8.67
N VAL A 50 -7.80 -24.51 -7.69
CA VAL A 50 -6.80 -24.86 -6.66
C VAL A 50 -7.38 -24.83 -5.24
N ILE A 51 -8.53 -24.18 -5.05
CA ILE A 51 -9.26 -24.17 -3.77
C ILE A 51 -10.39 -25.18 -3.92
N GLU A 52 -10.33 -26.30 -3.15
CA GLU A 52 -11.34 -27.37 -3.23
C GLU A 52 -12.72 -26.90 -2.77
N GLU A 53 -12.78 -26.13 -1.69
CA GLU A 53 -14.00 -25.59 -1.09
C GLU A 53 -13.87 -24.06 -0.95
N PRO A 54 -14.09 -23.28 -2.04
CA PRO A 54 -13.99 -21.83 -1.97
C PRO A 54 -15.11 -21.24 -1.11
N LEU A 55 -14.78 -20.25 -0.28
CA LEU A 55 -15.77 -19.51 0.52
C LEU A 55 -16.66 -18.65 -0.37
N ILE A 56 -16.08 -18.10 -1.43
CA ILE A 56 -16.78 -17.28 -2.41
C ILE A 56 -16.70 -17.98 -3.77
N THR A 57 -17.85 -18.23 -4.38
CA THR A 57 -17.94 -18.80 -5.73
C THR A 57 -18.27 -17.72 -6.75
N VAL A 58 -17.66 -17.81 -7.94
CA VAL A 58 -17.87 -16.88 -9.05
C VAL A 58 -18.79 -17.51 -10.11
N SER A 59 -19.79 -16.74 -10.55
CA SER A 59 -20.74 -17.14 -11.60
C SER A 59 -20.88 -16.03 -12.66
N GLY A 60 -21.43 -16.39 -13.82
CA GLY A 60 -21.67 -15.44 -14.91
C GLY A 60 -20.48 -15.24 -15.85
N ILE A 61 -19.36 -15.91 -15.62
CA ILE A 61 -18.21 -15.97 -16.53
C ILE A 61 -18.26 -17.32 -17.25
N GLU A 62 -18.47 -17.30 -18.57
CA GLU A 62 -18.60 -18.54 -19.39
C GLU A 62 -17.26 -19.26 -19.54
N ASP A 63 -16.18 -18.51 -19.70
CA ASP A 63 -14.82 -19.03 -19.79
C ASP A 63 -14.40 -19.62 -18.43
N GLU A 64 -14.13 -20.92 -18.40
CA GLU A 64 -13.80 -21.63 -17.17
C GLU A 64 -12.44 -21.21 -16.58
N GLU A 65 -11.44 -20.99 -17.42
CA GLU A 65 -10.10 -20.59 -16.99
C GLU A 65 -10.17 -19.21 -16.33
N ARG A 66 -10.86 -18.27 -16.96
CA ARG A 66 -11.06 -16.93 -16.43
C ARG A 66 -11.90 -16.96 -15.14
N ARG A 67 -12.95 -17.77 -15.08
CA ARG A 67 -13.76 -17.94 -13.87
C ARG A 67 -12.92 -18.44 -12.70
N ASN A 68 -12.03 -19.42 -12.92
CA ASN A 68 -11.13 -19.93 -11.89
C ASN A 68 -10.16 -18.85 -11.39
N GLN A 69 -9.62 -18.02 -12.27
CA GLN A 69 -8.75 -16.89 -11.89
C GLN A 69 -9.48 -15.89 -10.98
N PHE A 70 -10.71 -15.51 -11.35
CA PHE A 70 -11.53 -14.62 -10.52
C PHE A 70 -11.90 -15.25 -9.19
N GLU A 71 -12.29 -16.52 -9.19
CA GLU A 71 -12.66 -17.24 -7.96
C GLU A 71 -11.46 -17.36 -7.00
N TYR A 72 -10.29 -17.67 -7.52
CA TYR A 72 -9.06 -17.64 -6.72
C TYR A 72 -8.83 -16.25 -6.12
N TYR A 73 -8.85 -15.21 -6.95
CA TYR A 73 -8.59 -13.83 -6.52
C TYR A 73 -9.56 -13.38 -5.43
N VAL A 74 -10.87 -13.53 -5.60
CA VAL A 74 -11.85 -13.06 -4.61
C VAL A 74 -11.72 -13.78 -3.26
N ASN A 75 -11.27 -15.05 -3.26
CA ASN A 75 -11.00 -15.78 -2.02
C ASN A 75 -9.71 -15.28 -1.33
N GLN A 76 -8.68 -14.84 -2.09
CA GLN A 76 -7.52 -14.18 -1.51
C GLN A 76 -7.90 -12.81 -0.92
N ILE A 77 -8.72 -12.02 -1.61
CA ILE A 77 -9.24 -10.74 -1.10
C ILE A 77 -10.06 -10.96 0.18
N LYS A 78 -10.84 -12.03 0.27
CA LYS A 78 -11.58 -12.35 1.51
C LYS A 78 -10.64 -12.61 2.69
N GLU A 79 -9.54 -13.32 2.48
CA GLU A 79 -8.54 -13.54 3.54
C GLU A 79 -7.81 -12.25 3.90
N MET A 80 -7.54 -11.37 2.93
CA MET A 80 -6.96 -10.04 3.18
C MET A 80 -7.93 -9.16 3.98
N ASP A 81 -9.23 -9.19 3.70
CA ASP A 81 -10.26 -8.49 4.46
C ASP A 81 -10.27 -8.96 5.93
N ASP A 82 -10.19 -10.28 6.16
CA ASP A 82 -10.09 -10.84 7.52
C ASP A 82 -8.82 -10.37 8.24
N PHE A 83 -7.69 -10.32 7.54
CA PHE A 83 -6.43 -9.77 8.06
C PHE A 83 -6.58 -8.29 8.45
N ILE A 84 -7.17 -7.46 7.59
CA ILE A 84 -7.39 -6.04 7.88
C ILE A 84 -8.32 -5.86 9.09
N GLY A 85 -9.36 -6.68 9.21
CA GLY A 85 -10.21 -6.71 10.39
C GLY A 85 -9.43 -7.02 11.67
N GLU A 86 -8.59 -8.07 11.68
CA GLU A 86 -7.73 -8.43 12.81
C GLU A 86 -6.72 -7.31 13.12
N LEU A 87 -6.07 -6.74 12.12
CA LEU A 87 -5.11 -5.65 12.28
C LEU A 87 -5.77 -4.42 12.92
N THR A 88 -6.90 -3.95 12.38
CA THR A 88 -7.60 -2.78 12.92
C THR A 88 -8.14 -3.01 14.32
N ASP A 89 -8.64 -4.22 14.62
CA ASP A 89 -9.04 -4.61 15.98
C ASP A 89 -7.87 -4.59 16.96
N THR A 90 -6.68 -4.98 16.52
CA THR A 90 -5.46 -4.97 17.33
C THR A 90 -4.96 -3.54 17.55
N LEU A 91 -4.84 -2.76 16.48
CA LEU A 91 -4.40 -1.37 16.53
C LEU A 91 -5.37 -0.47 17.33
N SER A 92 -6.67 -0.79 17.35
CA SER A 92 -7.66 -0.05 18.13
C SER A 92 -7.44 -0.10 19.65
N LYS A 93 -6.64 -1.06 20.12
CA LYS A 93 -6.32 -1.28 21.55
C LYS A 93 -4.93 -0.76 21.92
N PHE A 94 -4.19 -0.25 20.95
CA PHE A 94 -2.86 0.32 21.17
C PHE A 94 -2.98 1.71 21.79
N ASP A 95 -2.12 2.04 22.74
CA ASP A 95 -2.23 3.28 23.53
C ASP A 95 -1.77 4.54 22.78
N GLU A 96 -1.14 4.39 21.62
CA GLU A 96 -0.69 5.53 20.80
C GLU A 96 -1.67 5.83 19.67
N ASP A 97 -1.65 7.07 19.20
CA ASP A 97 -2.42 7.54 18.04
C ASP A 97 -1.89 6.93 16.74
N ILE A 98 -2.70 6.15 16.05
CA ILE A 98 -2.34 5.44 14.83
C ILE A 98 -3.20 5.89 13.66
N ILE A 99 -2.56 6.17 12.53
CA ILE A 99 -3.20 6.32 11.22
C ILE A 99 -2.73 5.18 10.32
N LEU A 100 -3.67 4.36 9.87
CA LEU A 100 -3.43 3.30 8.89
C LEU A 100 -3.94 3.74 7.52
N VAL A 101 -3.05 3.74 6.53
CA VAL A 101 -3.38 4.04 5.14
C VAL A 101 -3.22 2.77 4.32
N MET A 102 -4.28 2.37 3.65
CA MET A 102 -4.30 1.20 2.79
C MET A 102 -4.66 1.65 1.37
N TYR A 103 -3.94 1.17 0.38
CA TYR A 103 -4.24 1.46 -1.03
C TYR A 103 -3.75 0.34 -1.93
N GLY A 104 -4.44 0.14 -3.06
CA GLY A 104 -3.94 -0.73 -4.12
C GLY A 104 -2.91 0.03 -4.97
N ASP A 105 -1.80 -0.59 -5.27
CA ASP A 105 -0.77 -0.04 -6.16
C ASP A 105 -1.16 -0.20 -7.64
N HIS A 106 -1.93 -1.23 -7.97
CA HIS A 106 -2.50 -1.49 -9.30
C HIS A 106 -3.72 -2.43 -9.21
N LEU A 107 -4.45 -2.55 -10.31
CA LEU A 107 -5.53 -3.55 -10.44
C LEU A 107 -4.96 -4.97 -10.55
N PRO A 108 -5.76 -6.01 -10.21
CA PRO A 108 -5.35 -7.40 -10.33
C PRO A 108 -5.07 -7.79 -11.79
N SER A 109 -4.13 -8.73 -11.99
CA SER A 109 -3.73 -9.24 -13.32
C SER A 109 -4.79 -10.21 -13.89
N LEU A 110 -6.03 -9.74 -14.05
CA LEU A 110 -7.20 -10.49 -14.55
C LEU A 110 -7.56 -10.11 -15.98
N GLU A 111 -6.64 -9.46 -16.70
CA GLU A 111 -6.84 -9.00 -18.09
C GLU A 111 -8.12 -8.15 -18.23
N LEU A 112 -8.37 -7.30 -17.23
CA LEU A 112 -9.52 -6.41 -17.23
C LEU A 112 -9.43 -5.39 -18.38
N THR A 113 -10.58 -5.07 -18.95
CA THR A 113 -10.74 -4.03 -19.97
C THR A 113 -11.48 -2.81 -19.39
N GLU A 114 -11.35 -1.64 -20.02
CA GLU A 114 -12.04 -0.43 -19.60
C GLU A 114 -13.57 -0.64 -19.56
N ASP A 115 -14.12 -1.40 -20.51
CA ASP A 115 -15.57 -1.68 -20.59
C ASP A 115 -16.09 -2.58 -19.44
N GLU A 116 -15.19 -3.28 -18.74
CA GLU A 116 -15.53 -4.12 -17.57
C GLU A 116 -15.47 -3.35 -16.26
N LEU A 117 -14.95 -2.13 -16.28
CA LEU A 117 -14.81 -1.28 -15.11
C LEU A 117 -15.89 -0.19 -15.07
N THR A 118 -16.49 0.01 -13.92
CA THR A 118 -17.52 1.06 -13.72
C THR A 118 -16.99 2.46 -14.01
N ASN A 119 -15.73 2.72 -13.72
CA ASN A 119 -15.06 4.00 -13.95
C ASN A 119 -14.28 4.07 -15.26
N ALA A 120 -14.27 3.00 -16.06
CA ALA A 120 -13.54 2.88 -17.33
C ALA A 120 -12.06 3.31 -17.22
N ASN A 121 -11.41 3.07 -16.07
CA ASN A 121 -10.04 3.48 -15.80
C ASN A 121 -9.20 2.34 -15.22
N LEU A 122 -8.29 1.79 -16.02
CA LEU A 122 -7.41 0.69 -15.64
C LEU A 122 -6.29 1.08 -14.65
N TYR A 123 -6.11 2.38 -14.39
CA TYR A 123 -5.03 2.90 -13.53
C TYR A 123 -5.54 3.43 -12.19
N GLN A 124 -6.85 3.40 -11.95
CA GLN A 124 -7.43 3.86 -10.70
C GLN A 124 -7.63 2.69 -9.75
N THR A 125 -7.16 2.88 -8.52
CA THR A 125 -7.39 1.97 -7.40
C THR A 125 -8.07 2.72 -6.26
N GLU A 126 -8.46 2.02 -5.22
CA GLU A 126 -9.07 2.60 -4.03
C GLU A 126 -8.03 2.80 -2.94
N TYR A 127 -8.26 3.81 -2.07
CA TYR A 127 -7.53 3.95 -0.82
C TYR A 127 -8.48 4.15 0.36
N VAL A 128 -8.04 3.72 1.53
CA VAL A 128 -8.77 3.86 2.80
C VAL A 128 -7.82 4.42 3.85
N ILE A 129 -8.31 5.40 4.62
CA ILE A 129 -7.60 5.91 5.80
C ILE A 129 -8.42 5.55 7.03
N TRP A 130 -7.78 4.85 7.97
CA TRP A 130 -8.34 4.47 9.26
C TRP A 130 -7.49 5.03 10.40
N SER A 131 -8.10 5.28 11.56
CA SER A 131 -7.38 5.68 12.76
C SER A 131 -8.06 5.16 14.02
N ASN A 132 -7.28 4.98 15.09
CA ASN A 132 -7.83 4.61 16.41
C ASN A 132 -8.26 5.80 17.26
N PHE A 133 -8.00 7.04 16.83
CA PHE A 133 -8.28 8.28 17.60
C PHE A 133 -9.28 9.24 16.92
N GLY A 134 -9.98 8.80 15.88
CA GLY A 134 -11.01 9.62 15.22
C GLY A 134 -10.46 10.64 14.21
N PHE A 135 -9.30 10.37 13.62
CA PHE A 135 -8.80 11.14 12.47
C PHE A 135 -9.69 10.90 11.26
N ASP A 136 -10.32 11.95 10.75
CA ASP A 136 -11.24 11.90 9.63
C ASP A 136 -10.73 12.75 8.46
N MET A 137 -10.79 12.20 7.26
CA MET A 137 -10.40 12.86 6.01
C MET A 137 -11.60 12.90 5.06
N PRO A 138 -11.75 13.96 4.27
CA PRO A 138 -12.79 13.99 3.23
C PRO A 138 -12.50 12.92 2.17
N ASN A 139 -13.59 12.33 1.62
CA ASN A 139 -13.47 11.49 0.44
C ASN A 139 -13.14 12.37 -0.76
N GLU A 140 -11.97 12.18 -1.34
CA GLU A 140 -11.50 12.91 -2.52
C GLU A 140 -10.63 12.01 -3.40
N ASP A 141 -10.66 12.24 -4.70
CA ASP A 141 -9.76 11.58 -5.64
C ASP A 141 -8.37 12.21 -5.51
N LEU A 142 -7.37 11.37 -5.26
CA LEU A 142 -5.97 11.78 -5.09
C LEU A 142 -5.04 10.92 -5.94
N GLU A 143 -4.01 11.53 -6.45
CA GLU A 143 -2.85 10.79 -6.91
C GLU A 143 -2.12 10.19 -5.69
N THR A 144 -1.53 9.02 -5.82
CA THR A 144 -0.88 8.30 -4.70
C THR A 144 0.13 9.17 -3.95
N PHE A 145 0.92 10.00 -4.67
CA PHE A 145 1.89 10.91 -4.06
C PHE A 145 1.26 12.09 -3.30
N GLN A 146 -0.06 12.29 -3.39
CA GLN A 146 -0.79 13.34 -2.66
C GLN A 146 -1.36 12.85 -1.33
N ILE A 147 -1.54 11.55 -1.13
CA ILE A 147 -2.17 10.99 0.07
C ILE A 147 -1.40 11.41 1.33
N TYR A 148 -0.10 11.11 1.38
CA TYR A 148 0.74 11.44 2.53
C TYR A 148 0.81 12.96 2.84
N PRO A 149 1.06 13.85 1.88
CA PRO A 149 1.00 15.29 2.11
C PRO A 149 -0.34 15.79 2.65
N ARG A 150 -1.46 15.20 2.22
CA ARG A 150 -2.80 15.54 2.74
C ARG A 150 -2.96 15.17 4.21
N ILE A 151 -2.48 13.99 4.59
CA ILE A 151 -2.46 13.54 5.98
C ILE A 151 -1.61 14.48 6.84
N LEU A 152 -0.37 14.77 6.43
CA LEU A 152 0.51 15.70 7.15
C LEU A 152 -0.08 17.10 7.29
N GLN A 153 -0.71 17.61 6.24
CA GLN A 153 -1.41 18.90 6.29
C GLN A 153 -2.55 18.89 7.32
N LYS A 154 -3.33 17.83 7.37
CA LYS A 154 -4.42 17.66 8.34
C LYS A 154 -3.90 17.58 9.78
N LEU A 155 -2.75 16.97 10.00
CA LEU A 155 -2.06 16.87 11.29
C LEU A 155 -1.32 18.17 11.68
N GLY A 156 -1.25 19.17 10.79
CA GLY A 156 -0.49 20.41 11.02
C GLY A 156 1.02 20.22 10.96
N ILE A 157 1.50 19.15 10.31
CA ILE A 157 2.93 18.87 10.13
C ILE A 157 3.44 19.56 8.87
N ASP A 158 4.31 20.54 9.05
CA ASP A 158 4.79 21.46 8.00
C ASP A 158 6.23 21.20 7.54
N GLN A 159 6.89 20.21 8.11
CA GLN A 159 8.29 19.92 7.83
C GLN A 159 8.45 19.13 6.52
N GLY A 160 9.68 19.16 6.01
CA GLY A 160 10.05 18.45 4.79
C GLY A 160 9.82 19.25 3.50
N VAL A 161 10.79 19.16 2.60
CA VAL A 161 10.80 19.92 1.32
C VAL A 161 9.62 19.51 0.44
N ILE A 162 9.40 18.22 0.26
CA ILE A 162 8.31 17.67 -0.57
C ILE A 162 6.95 18.06 0.03
N ASN A 163 6.76 17.92 1.34
CA ASN A 163 5.51 18.28 1.99
C ASN A 163 5.18 19.78 1.81
N LYS A 164 6.18 20.65 2.00
CA LYS A 164 6.03 22.09 1.74
C LYS A 164 5.68 22.38 0.27
N PHE A 165 6.33 21.69 -0.65
CA PHE A 165 6.06 21.83 -2.07
C PHE A 165 4.61 21.49 -2.39
N HIS A 166 4.12 20.33 -1.98
CA HIS A 166 2.73 19.92 -2.18
C HIS A 166 1.76 20.97 -1.62
N ARG A 167 1.95 21.39 -0.40
CA ARG A 167 1.08 22.38 0.25
C ARG A 167 0.99 23.71 -0.51
N VAL A 168 2.10 24.18 -1.06
CA VAL A 168 2.17 25.49 -1.72
C VAL A 168 1.73 25.42 -3.18
N TYR A 169 2.10 24.35 -3.90
CA TYR A 169 2.00 24.29 -5.35
C TYR A 169 0.95 23.33 -5.88
N GLN A 170 0.21 22.60 -5.03
CA GLN A 170 -0.76 21.57 -5.47
C GLN A 170 -1.83 22.07 -6.47
N ASN A 171 -2.12 23.38 -6.48
CA ASN A 171 -3.08 24.01 -7.39
C ASN A 171 -2.40 24.79 -8.54
N ASP A 172 -1.08 24.73 -8.67
CA ASP A 172 -0.35 25.40 -9.75
C ASP A 172 -0.51 24.64 -11.08
N ALA A 173 -0.65 25.38 -12.18
CA ALA A 173 -0.79 24.78 -13.50
C ALA A 173 0.43 23.92 -13.92
N ASN A 174 1.61 24.19 -13.38
CA ASN A 174 2.83 23.45 -13.63
C ASN A 174 3.20 22.48 -12.50
N TYR A 175 2.26 22.17 -11.61
CA TYR A 175 2.50 21.38 -10.41
C TYR A 175 3.29 20.09 -10.66
N LEU A 176 2.81 19.22 -11.57
CA LEU A 176 3.47 17.94 -11.86
C LEU A 176 4.86 18.12 -12.48
N GLN A 177 5.02 19.10 -13.36
CA GLN A 177 6.32 19.37 -13.98
C GLN A 177 7.32 19.90 -12.94
N SER A 178 6.87 20.76 -12.05
CA SER A 178 7.69 21.30 -10.96
C SER A 178 8.04 20.24 -9.92
N LEU A 179 7.11 19.34 -9.61
CA LEU A 179 7.36 18.19 -8.73
C LEU A 179 8.46 17.29 -9.29
N LYS A 180 8.35 16.89 -10.57
CA LYS A 180 9.38 16.08 -11.23
C LYS A 180 10.75 16.76 -11.26
N THR A 181 10.77 18.08 -11.42
CA THR A 181 12.01 18.86 -11.38
C THR A 181 12.62 18.86 -9.98
N LEU A 182 11.80 19.05 -8.95
CA LEU A 182 12.22 19.00 -7.56
C LEU A 182 12.75 17.61 -7.17
N GLU A 183 12.03 16.56 -7.54
CA GLU A 183 12.45 15.17 -7.30
C GLU A 183 13.79 14.86 -7.99
N TYR A 184 13.95 15.31 -9.23
CA TYR A 184 15.21 15.15 -9.94
C TYR A 184 16.35 15.88 -9.22
N ASP A 185 16.14 17.14 -8.80
CA ASP A 185 17.15 17.90 -8.06
C ASP A 185 17.56 17.20 -6.76
N MET A 186 16.59 16.67 -6.02
CA MET A 186 16.82 16.00 -4.75
C MET A 186 17.60 14.68 -4.90
N LEU A 187 17.29 13.91 -5.94
CA LEU A 187 17.83 12.55 -6.12
C LEU A 187 19.13 12.53 -6.96
N TYR A 188 19.16 13.30 -8.02
CA TYR A 188 20.19 13.21 -9.09
C TYR A 188 20.87 14.53 -9.42
N GLY A 189 20.26 15.68 -9.05
CA GLY A 189 20.74 17.01 -9.37
C GLY A 189 21.76 17.54 -8.34
N ASP A 190 21.93 18.87 -8.37
CA ASP A 190 22.86 19.58 -7.49
C ASP A 190 22.31 19.82 -6.07
N ARG A 191 21.10 19.33 -5.78
CA ARG A 191 20.41 19.45 -4.48
C ARG A 191 20.18 20.88 -4.03
N TYR A 192 19.79 21.76 -4.94
CA TYR A 192 19.43 23.14 -4.61
C TYR A 192 18.36 23.25 -3.53
N ALA A 193 17.43 22.27 -3.49
CA ALA A 193 16.43 22.17 -2.45
C ALA A 193 17.00 21.99 -1.02
N PHE A 194 18.28 21.63 -0.92
CA PHE A 194 19.03 21.41 0.32
C PHE A 194 20.33 22.21 0.37
N ASP A 195 20.37 23.37 -0.29
CA ASP A 195 21.55 24.24 -0.36
C ASP A 195 22.84 23.51 -0.83
N GLY A 196 22.69 22.55 -1.75
CA GLY A 196 23.80 21.76 -2.29
C GLY A 196 24.34 20.67 -1.34
N THR A 197 23.70 20.47 -0.20
CA THR A 197 24.12 19.44 0.77
C THR A 197 23.27 18.17 0.60
N ASN A 198 23.82 17.01 1.04
CA ASN A 198 23.04 15.80 1.15
C ASN A 198 22.45 15.71 2.57
N PRO A 199 21.13 15.92 2.74
CA PRO A 199 20.52 15.85 4.07
C PRO A 199 20.40 14.39 4.57
N TYR A 200 20.59 13.42 3.67
CA TYR A 200 20.52 12.02 4.02
C TYR A 200 21.79 11.63 4.81
N VAL A 201 21.63 11.50 6.09
CA VAL A 201 22.60 10.80 6.93
C VAL A 201 22.11 9.35 6.98
N PRO A 202 22.92 8.35 6.56
CA PRO A 202 22.57 6.95 6.80
C PRO A 202 22.45 6.75 8.31
N THR A 203 21.25 6.87 8.84
CA THR A 203 20.95 6.26 10.13
C THR A 203 20.97 4.75 9.90
N ASP A 204 21.35 3.99 10.91
CA ASP A 204 21.27 2.54 10.85
C ASP A 204 19.83 2.15 10.51
N LEU A 205 19.55 2.06 9.21
CA LEU A 205 18.35 1.39 8.73
C LEU A 205 18.45 -0.02 9.29
N GLN A 206 17.78 -0.28 10.40
CA GLN A 206 17.50 -1.63 10.83
C GLN A 206 16.54 -2.22 9.78
N MET A 207 17.12 -2.62 8.67
CA MET A 207 16.49 -3.56 7.78
C MET A 207 16.22 -4.78 8.64
N GLY A 208 14.98 -5.01 9.00
CA GLY A 208 14.60 -6.23 9.66
C GLY A 208 15.25 -7.39 8.91
N THR A 209 15.89 -8.28 9.61
CA THR A 209 16.59 -9.46 9.05
C THR A 209 15.59 -10.50 8.55
N TYR A 210 14.52 -10.05 7.89
CA TYR A 210 13.65 -10.94 7.15
C TYR A 210 14.32 -11.26 5.83
N PRO A 211 14.33 -12.55 5.41
CA PRO A 211 14.82 -12.88 4.10
C PRO A 211 14.08 -12.00 3.10
N ALA A 212 14.82 -11.09 2.48
CA ALA A 212 14.26 -10.27 1.42
C ALA A 212 13.65 -11.22 0.40
N VAL A 213 12.33 -11.15 0.23
CA VAL A 213 11.70 -11.78 -0.92
C VAL A 213 12.21 -10.96 -2.10
N SER A 214 13.18 -11.49 -2.79
CA SER A 214 13.75 -10.85 -3.96
C SER A 214 12.73 -10.93 -5.08
N TYR A 215 11.97 -9.86 -5.26
CA TYR A 215 11.14 -9.68 -6.44
C TYR A 215 12.05 -9.26 -7.59
N THR A 216 12.50 -10.21 -8.37
CA THR A 216 12.95 -9.92 -9.73
C THR A 216 11.72 -9.85 -10.62
N HIS A 217 11.17 -8.67 -10.79
CA HIS A 217 10.30 -8.42 -11.93
C HIS A 217 11.18 -8.43 -13.18
N LEU A 218 11.14 -9.54 -13.89
CA LEU A 218 11.53 -9.54 -15.29
C LEU A 218 10.35 -8.97 -16.08
N THR A 219 10.58 -7.81 -16.68
CA THR A 219 9.75 -7.17 -17.71
C THR A 219 9.47 -8.12 -18.88
#